data_f9fa1793aa8441337a8a751961686224
#
_entry.id   f9fa1793aa8441337a8a751961686224
#
_cell.length_a   1.000
_cell.length_b   1.000
_cell.length_c   1.000
_cell.angle_alpha   90.00
_cell.angle_beta   90.00
_cell.angle_gamma   90.00
#
_symmetry.space_group_name_H-M   'P 1'
#
loop_
_entity.id
_entity.type
_entity.pdbx_description
1 polymer ?
#
loop_
_entity_poly.entity_id
_entity_poly.type
_entity_poly.pdbx_seq_one_letter_code
_entity_poly.pdbx_strand_id
1 'polypeptide(L)'
;MARSAESVWAGTYHEDGAFIYDEWDHDRHPHRKGWCVLREHPVTPDDLGFHAQTLRNYGGLVKSIRRTFEVLRGEDRLLKRQSDGEDVDIDALVDAHADVHAGLEMTDRLFTRLHRDERNIAVMLMVDMSGSTKGWINQAERETLILLAEALQMLGDRFANYGFSGWTRKRCEVYPIKTFTEPYDDAAKARICGITPRDYTRMGVAIRHLSHRLAEQTDRVKLLVTLSDGKPDDYDHQYRGTYGIEDTRQALFEARLKGIHAFCISIDETGADDLPHLYGPANYAVLSDVTKLPLKVSDIYRKLTS
;
A
#
# COMPACT_ATOMS: atom_id res chain seq x y z
N MET A 1 41.78 16.57 -10.94
CA MET A 1 40.78 17.37 -10.20
C MET A 1 39.50 16.54 -10.16
N ALA A 2 39.15 16.02 -9.01
CA ALA A 2 37.88 15.32 -8.83
C ALA A 2 36.76 16.37 -8.93
N ARG A 3 35.86 16.21 -9.91
CA ARG A 3 34.65 17.02 -10.02
C ARG A 3 33.81 16.73 -8.76
N SER A 4 33.35 17.77 -8.07
CA SER A 4 32.44 17.61 -6.93
C SER A 4 31.19 16.85 -7.40
N ALA A 5 30.61 16.04 -6.51
CA ALA A 5 29.37 15.31 -6.81
C ALA A 5 28.28 16.25 -7.39
N GLU A 6 28.19 17.49 -6.90
CA GLU A 6 27.30 18.53 -7.38
C GLU A 6 27.48 18.87 -8.87
N SER A 7 28.72 18.97 -9.36
CA SER A 7 28.97 19.32 -10.76
C SER A 7 28.62 18.18 -11.76
N VAL A 8 28.60 16.94 -11.29
CA VAL A 8 28.17 15.76 -12.08
C VAL A 8 26.65 15.73 -12.23
N TRP A 9 25.91 16.33 -11.27
CA TRP A 9 24.47 16.31 -11.20
C TRP A 9 23.79 17.46 -11.94
N ALA A 10 24.49 18.57 -12.16
CA ALA A 10 23.92 19.76 -12.77
C ALA A 10 23.27 19.55 -14.16
N GLY A 11 23.67 18.50 -14.89
CA GLY A 11 23.08 18.13 -16.18
C GLY A 11 21.87 17.19 -16.11
N THR A 12 21.65 16.52 -14.97
CA THR A 12 20.60 15.50 -14.83
C THR A 12 19.34 16.03 -14.14
N TYR A 13 19.46 17.12 -13.39
CA TYR A 13 18.40 17.72 -12.61
C TYR A 13 17.32 18.48 -13.43
N HIS A 14 17.60 18.75 -14.70
CA HIS A 14 16.73 19.57 -15.57
C HIS A 14 15.99 18.76 -16.64
N GLU A 15 16.01 17.42 -16.56
CA GLU A 15 15.21 16.60 -17.45
C GLU A 15 13.74 16.66 -17.03
N ASP A 16 12.86 17.04 -17.95
CA ASP A 16 11.43 17.05 -17.72
C ASP A 16 10.92 15.69 -17.22
N GLY A 17 10.09 15.71 -16.16
CA GLY A 17 9.52 14.49 -15.59
C GLY A 17 10.43 13.72 -14.62
N ALA A 18 11.60 14.24 -14.25
CA ALA A 18 12.47 13.63 -13.26
C ALA A 18 12.13 14.14 -11.84
N PHE A 19 12.04 13.20 -10.89
CA PHE A 19 11.88 13.46 -9.47
C PHE A 19 13.20 13.20 -8.74
N ILE A 20 13.55 14.07 -7.81
CA ILE A 20 14.82 14.00 -7.09
C ILE A 20 14.53 13.68 -5.63
N TYR A 21 15.23 12.68 -5.10
CA TYR A 21 15.07 12.22 -3.73
C TYR A 21 16.40 12.15 -3.00
N ASP A 22 16.32 12.43 -1.71
CA ASP A 22 17.42 12.18 -0.78
C ASP A 22 17.53 10.67 -0.52
N GLU A 23 18.73 10.23 -0.16
CA GLU A 23 19.00 8.85 0.24
C GLU A 23 19.69 8.84 1.61
N TRP A 24 19.31 7.91 2.47
CA TRP A 24 19.93 7.78 3.79
C TRP A 24 21.30 7.11 3.70
N ASP A 25 22.32 7.79 4.20
CA ASP A 25 23.68 7.24 4.32
C ASP A 25 23.82 6.59 5.70
N HIS A 26 23.72 5.26 5.73
CA HIS A 26 23.82 4.50 6.97
C HIS A 26 25.17 4.69 7.71
N ASP A 27 26.27 4.79 6.97
CA ASP A 27 27.60 4.90 7.56
C ASP A 27 27.86 6.27 8.20
N ARG A 28 27.29 7.32 7.62
CA ARG A 28 27.51 8.71 8.02
C ARG A 28 26.36 9.32 8.82
N HIS A 29 25.19 8.67 8.83
CA HIS A 29 23.95 9.13 9.46
C HIS A 29 23.33 10.45 8.98
N PRO A 30 23.72 11.11 7.87
CA PRO A 30 22.94 12.14 7.21
C PRO A 30 22.26 11.64 5.96
N HIS A 31 21.27 12.40 5.47
CA HIS A 31 20.74 12.22 4.12
C HIS A 31 21.71 12.79 3.08
N ARG A 32 22.03 12.01 2.06
CA ARG A 32 22.68 12.47 0.83
C ARG A 32 21.65 13.25 0.02
N LYS A 33 21.77 14.57 0.03
CA LYS A 33 20.80 15.45 -0.62
C LYS A 33 20.78 15.29 -2.13
N GLY A 34 19.55 15.19 -2.69
CA GLY A 34 19.35 15.06 -4.13
C GLY A 34 20.10 13.90 -4.76
N TRP A 35 20.20 12.78 -4.07
CA TRP A 35 21.11 11.68 -4.46
C TRP A 35 20.53 10.75 -5.52
N CYS A 36 19.21 10.54 -5.52
CA CYS A 36 18.53 9.64 -6.45
C CYS A 36 17.67 10.41 -7.45
N VAL A 37 17.69 9.96 -8.70
CA VAL A 37 16.83 10.46 -9.78
C VAL A 37 15.84 9.38 -10.16
N LEU A 38 14.55 9.69 -10.02
CA LEU A 38 13.45 8.78 -10.32
C LEU A 38 12.62 9.31 -11.48
N ARG A 39 12.15 8.41 -12.34
CA ARG A 39 11.24 8.71 -13.44
C ARG A 39 10.04 7.77 -13.40
N GLU A 40 8.88 8.29 -13.77
CA GLU A 40 7.71 7.47 -14.03
C GLU A 40 7.67 7.06 -15.51
N HIS A 41 7.50 5.76 -15.75
CA HIS A 41 7.39 5.18 -17.08
C HIS A 41 6.09 4.40 -17.25
N PRO A 42 5.41 4.49 -18.38
CA PRO A 42 4.20 3.70 -18.61
C PRO A 42 4.54 2.20 -18.65
N VAL A 43 3.62 1.38 -18.12
CA VAL A 43 3.65 -0.07 -18.33
C VAL A 43 3.07 -0.37 -19.71
N THR A 44 3.78 -1.19 -20.49
CA THR A 44 3.23 -1.74 -21.74
C THR A 44 2.11 -2.71 -21.39
N PRO A 45 0.84 -2.46 -21.81
CA PRO A 45 -0.24 -3.37 -21.53
C PRO A 45 -0.08 -4.69 -22.29
N ASP A 46 -0.58 -5.78 -21.70
CA ASP A 46 -0.68 -7.10 -22.31
C ASP A 46 -2.15 -7.54 -22.39
N ASP A 47 -2.43 -8.66 -23.05
CA ASP A 47 -3.79 -9.17 -23.15
C ASP A 47 -4.35 -9.59 -21.78
N LEU A 48 -5.68 -9.63 -21.69
CA LEU A 48 -6.38 -9.96 -20.44
C LEU A 48 -6.42 -11.46 -20.11
N GLY A 49 -5.76 -12.29 -20.90
CA GLY A 49 -5.75 -13.74 -20.73
C GLY A 49 -5.22 -14.15 -19.36
N PHE A 50 -4.15 -13.53 -18.92
CA PHE A 50 -3.57 -13.79 -17.59
C PHE A 50 -4.55 -13.39 -16.46
N HIS A 51 -5.16 -12.22 -16.54
CA HIS A 51 -6.15 -11.77 -15.56
C HIS A 51 -7.36 -12.74 -15.50
N ALA A 52 -7.92 -13.11 -16.65
CA ALA A 52 -9.03 -14.04 -16.72
C ALA A 52 -8.64 -15.43 -16.17
N GLN A 53 -7.43 -15.91 -16.44
CA GLN A 53 -6.92 -17.16 -15.91
C GLN A 53 -6.77 -17.13 -14.39
N THR A 54 -6.22 -16.05 -13.85
CA THR A 54 -6.09 -15.85 -12.39
C THR A 54 -7.44 -15.89 -11.70
N LEU A 55 -8.45 -15.21 -12.24
CA LEU A 55 -9.80 -15.25 -11.67
C LEU A 55 -10.50 -16.62 -11.81
N ARG A 56 -10.21 -17.37 -12.87
CA ARG A 56 -10.69 -18.77 -12.95
C ARG A 56 -10.08 -19.65 -11.88
N ASN A 57 -8.78 -19.49 -11.63
CA ASN A 57 -8.06 -20.32 -10.65
C ASN A 57 -8.40 -19.93 -9.20
N TYR A 58 -8.49 -18.64 -8.94
CA TYR A 58 -8.49 -18.08 -7.59
C TYR A 58 -9.68 -17.16 -7.26
N GLY A 59 -10.69 -17.05 -8.14
CA GLY A 59 -11.83 -16.14 -7.94
C GLY A 59 -12.60 -16.39 -6.63
N GLY A 60 -12.58 -17.62 -6.10
CA GLY A 60 -13.10 -17.93 -4.77
C GLY A 60 -12.39 -17.19 -3.64
N LEU A 61 -11.07 -16.93 -3.80
CA LEU A 61 -10.27 -16.20 -2.81
C LEU A 61 -10.66 -14.73 -2.73
N VAL A 62 -11.05 -14.11 -3.85
CA VAL A 62 -11.51 -12.71 -3.87
C VAL A 62 -12.72 -12.54 -2.94
N LYS A 63 -13.66 -13.47 -2.96
CA LYS A 63 -14.82 -13.47 -2.05
C LYS A 63 -14.40 -13.64 -0.59
N SER A 64 -13.39 -14.46 -0.34
CA SER A 64 -12.84 -14.66 1.01
C SER A 64 -12.12 -13.41 1.52
N ILE A 65 -11.28 -12.80 0.69
CA ILE A 65 -10.60 -11.53 0.99
C ILE A 65 -11.65 -10.44 1.27
N ARG A 66 -12.66 -10.32 0.41
CA ARG A 66 -13.76 -9.37 0.60
C ARG A 66 -14.46 -9.58 1.95
N ARG A 67 -14.86 -10.83 2.30
CA ARG A 67 -15.46 -11.12 3.61
C ARG A 67 -14.58 -10.69 4.76
N THR A 68 -13.29 -10.94 4.65
CA THR A 68 -12.31 -10.52 5.65
C THR A 68 -12.33 -9.00 5.84
N PHE A 69 -12.32 -8.26 4.75
CA PHE A 69 -12.40 -6.80 4.79
C PHE A 69 -13.75 -6.28 5.30
N GLU A 70 -14.86 -6.97 4.97
CA GLU A 70 -16.21 -6.60 5.46
C GLU A 70 -16.34 -6.79 6.97
N VAL A 71 -15.83 -7.90 7.51
CA VAL A 71 -15.81 -8.15 8.98
C VAL A 71 -14.95 -7.12 9.70
N LEU A 72 -13.86 -6.68 9.08
CA LEU A 72 -12.96 -5.65 9.61
C LEU A 72 -13.50 -4.22 9.38
N ARG A 73 -14.62 -4.09 8.66
CA ARG A 73 -15.28 -2.82 8.32
C ARG A 73 -15.83 -2.09 9.55
N GLY A 74 -15.53 -2.57 10.74
CA GLY A 74 -16.06 -2.05 11.97
C GLY A 74 -17.55 -2.38 12.10
N GLU A 75 -17.97 -2.86 13.22
CA GLU A 75 -19.37 -2.94 13.57
C GLU A 75 -19.98 -1.56 13.30
N ASP A 76 -21.00 -1.52 12.44
CA ASP A 76 -21.85 -0.34 12.33
C ASP A 76 -22.15 0.11 13.76
N ARG A 77 -21.56 1.21 14.21
CA ARG A 77 -21.73 1.66 15.60
C ARG A 77 -23.14 2.17 15.73
N LEU A 78 -23.95 1.42 16.45
CA LEU A 78 -25.26 1.90 16.85
C LEU A 78 -25.06 3.00 17.90
N LEU A 79 -25.13 4.26 17.45
CA LEU A 79 -25.11 5.40 18.34
C LEU A 79 -26.48 5.48 19.03
N LYS A 80 -26.50 5.27 20.33
CA LYS A 80 -27.67 5.44 21.16
C LYS A 80 -27.88 6.91 21.54
N ARG A 81 -29.11 7.25 21.99
CA ARG A 81 -29.47 8.57 22.50
C ARG A 81 -29.18 9.71 21.51
N GLN A 82 -29.61 9.53 20.27
CA GLN A 82 -29.54 10.55 19.25
C GLN A 82 -30.86 11.34 19.16
N SER A 83 -30.77 12.62 18.73
CA SER A 83 -31.96 13.46 18.51
C SER A 83 -32.70 13.07 17.21
N ASP A 84 -32.02 12.35 16.28
CA ASP A 84 -32.60 11.79 15.07
C ASP A 84 -31.97 10.40 14.78
N GLY A 85 -32.70 9.52 14.13
CA GLY A 85 -32.20 8.18 13.84
C GLY A 85 -33.20 7.31 13.07
N GLU A 86 -32.73 6.12 12.64
CA GLU A 86 -33.52 5.17 11.88
C GLU A 86 -34.42 4.29 12.75
N ASP A 87 -34.09 4.19 14.06
CA ASP A 87 -34.85 3.36 15.01
C ASP A 87 -34.91 4.06 16.39
N VAL A 88 -35.81 3.61 17.28
CA VAL A 88 -36.04 4.18 18.60
C VAL A 88 -35.16 3.46 19.62
N ASP A 89 -34.43 4.23 20.44
CA ASP A 89 -33.72 3.74 21.61
C ASP A 89 -34.74 3.48 22.73
N ILE A 90 -35.13 2.22 22.90
CA ILE A 90 -36.16 1.81 23.90
C ILE A 90 -35.70 2.17 25.30
N ASP A 91 -34.41 2.03 25.63
CA ASP A 91 -33.87 2.38 26.94
C ASP A 91 -34.03 3.90 27.21
N ALA A 92 -33.66 4.72 26.19
CA ALA A 92 -33.80 6.17 26.28
C ALA A 92 -35.28 6.62 26.39
N LEU A 93 -36.18 5.91 25.69
CA LEU A 93 -37.62 6.20 25.75
C LEU A 93 -38.20 5.90 27.12
N VAL A 94 -37.80 4.78 27.75
CA VAL A 94 -38.23 4.42 29.10
C VAL A 94 -37.71 5.43 30.11
N ASP A 95 -36.44 5.85 30.00
CA ASP A 95 -35.87 6.88 30.89
C ASP A 95 -36.60 8.22 30.73
N ALA A 96 -36.84 8.65 29.48
CA ALA A 96 -37.55 9.89 29.18
C ALA A 96 -38.99 9.88 29.72
N HIS A 97 -39.66 8.73 29.66
CA HIS A 97 -41.00 8.57 30.22
C HIS A 97 -40.99 8.67 31.77
N ALA A 98 -39.97 8.09 32.41
CA ALA A 98 -39.79 8.20 33.85
C ALA A 98 -39.49 9.66 34.27
N ASP A 99 -38.68 10.40 33.51
CA ASP A 99 -38.38 11.82 33.74
C ASP A 99 -39.64 12.69 33.67
N VAL A 100 -40.49 12.48 32.67
CA VAL A 100 -41.77 13.18 32.54
C VAL A 100 -42.68 12.91 33.77
N HIS A 101 -42.73 11.68 34.24
CA HIS A 101 -43.49 11.35 35.46
C HIS A 101 -42.90 11.99 36.73
N ALA A 102 -41.61 12.28 36.74
CA ALA A 102 -40.93 13.00 37.82
C ALA A 102 -41.03 14.54 37.66
N GLY A 103 -41.73 15.04 36.63
CA GLY A 103 -41.90 16.46 36.36
C GLY A 103 -40.71 17.13 35.67
N LEU A 104 -39.82 16.36 35.08
CA LEU A 104 -38.69 16.84 34.28
C LEU A 104 -39.07 16.97 32.81
N GLU A 105 -38.32 17.77 32.05
CA GLU A 105 -38.51 17.90 30.61
C GLU A 105 -38.09 16.62 29.89
N MET A 106 -38.91 16.20 28.91
CA MET A 106 -38.61 15.05 28.07
C MET A 106 -37.40 15.32 27.19
N THR A 107 -36.41 14.44 27.24
CA THR A 107 -35.25 14.54 26.30
C THR A 107 -35.69 14.27 24.86
N ASP A 108 -35.09 14.96 23.89
CA ASP A 108 -35.29 14.73 22.46
C ASP A 108 -34.37 13.60 21.89
N ARG A 109 -33.48 13.06 22.75
CA ARG A 109 -32.49 12.05 22.35
C ARG A 109 -33.03 10.61 22.47
N LEU A 110 -34.04 10.31 21.68
CA LEU A 110 -34.81 9.05 21.78
C LEU A 110 -34.48 8.05 20.67
N PHE A 111 -33.54 8.37 19.76
CA PHE A 111 -33.29 7.57 18.59
C PHE A 111 -31.93 6.86 18.66
N THR A 112 -31.84 5.76 17.91
CA THR A 112 -30.58 5.12 17.55
C THR A 112 -30.26 5.45 16.10
N ARG A 113 -29.02 5.74 15.83
CA ARG A 113 -28.50 5.99 14.49
C ARG A 113 -27.41 5.01 14.17
N LEU A 114 -27.55 4.31 13.05
CA LEU A 114 -26.49 3.47 12.54
C LEU A 114 -25.39 4.37 11.96
N HIS A 115 -24.32 4.58 12.72
CA HIS A 115 -23.16 5.29 12.23
C HIS A 115 -22.33 4.34 11.36
N ARG A 116 -22.53 4.43 10.06
CA ARG A 116 -21.64 3.82 9.08
C ARG A 116 -20.42 4.72 8.98
N ASP A 117 -19.32 4.31 9.58
CA ASP A 117 -18.05 4.94 9.27
C ASP A 117 -17.80 4.75 7.76
N GLU A 118 -17.93 5.83 6.98
CA GLU A 118 -17.53 5.81 5.59
C GLU A 118 -16.07 5.36 5.55
N ARG A 119 -15.79 4.29 4.79
CA ARG A 119 -14.42 3.82 4.61
C ARG A 119 -13.61 4.95 3.99
N ASN A 120 -12.73 5.49 4.80
CA ASN A 120 -11.84 6.57 4.41
C ASN A 120 -10.41 6.02 4.39
N ILE A 121 -10.18 5.08 3.46
CA ILE A 121 -8.92 4.34 3.30
C ILE A 121 -8.41 4.51 1.87
N ALA A 122 -7.17 4.96 1.76
CA ALA A 122 -6.41 4.92 0.51
C ALA A 122 -5.35 3.82 0.58
N VAL A 123 -5.41 2.87 -0.34
CA VAL A 123 -4.45 1.76 -0.45
C VAL A 123 -3.56 1.97 -1.66
N MET A 124 -2.25 1.95 -1.46
CA MET A 124 -1.28 1.94 -2.54
C MET A 124 -0.54 0.60 -2.54
N LEU A 125 -0.65 -0.12 -3.64
CA LEU A 125 0.07 -1.37 -3.87
C LEU A 125 1.30 -1.06 -4.71
N MET A 126 2.49 -1.40 -4.21
CA MET A 126 3.75 -1.29 -4.94
C MET A 126 4.32 -2.68 -5.18
N VAL A 127 4.64 -2.98 -6.45
CA VAL A 127 5.09 -4.29 -6.91
C VAL A 127 6.53 -4.21 -7.36
N ASP A 128 7.34 -5.10 -6.85
CA ASP A 128 8.74 -5.26 -7.26
C ASP A 128 8.81 -5.79 -8.69
N MET A 129 9.49 -5.07 -9.54
CA MET A 129 9.74 -5.48 -10.94
C MET A 129 11.22 -5.77 -11.15
N SER A 130 11.95 -6.14 -10.11
CA SER A 130 13.37 -6.45 -10.22
C SER A 130 13.62 -7.79 -10.93
N GLY A 131 14.85 -7.98 -11.40
CA GLY A 131 15.25 -9.19 -12.12
C GLY A 131 15.22 -10.45 -11.26
N SER A 132 15.29 -10.34 -9.92
CA SER A 132 15.18 -11.46 -8.99
C SER A 132 13.78 -12.10 -9.01
N THR A 133 12.75 -11.32 -9.34
CA THR A 133 11.35 -11.81 -9.38
C THR A 133 11.04 -12.68 -10.60
N LYS A 134 11.99 -12.98 -11.48
CA LYS A 134 11.78 -13.80 -12.68
C LYS A 134 11.13 -15.16 -12.37
N GLY A 135 10.23 -15.57 -13.25
CA GLY A 135 9.57 -16.86 -13.18
C GLY A 135 8.36 -16.88 -12.28
N TRP A 136 8.29 -17.80 -11.36
CA TRP A 136 7.11 -18.05 -10.53
C TRP A 136 6.82 -16.90 -9.55
N ILE A 137 7.85 -16.17 -9.10
CA ILE A 137 7.68 -15.03 -8.19
C ILE A 137 6.89 -13.92 -8.88
N ASN A 138 7.29 -13.51 -10.09
CA ASN A 138 6.57 -12.50 -10.86
C ASN A 138 5.13 -12.93 -11.17
N GLN A 139 4.92 -14.21 -11.46
CA GLN A 139 3.58 -14.73 -11.64
C GLN A 139 2.75 -14.58 -10.37
N ALA A 140 3.29 -15.00 -9.21
CA ALA A 140 2.60 -14.93 -7.93
C ALA A 140 2.35 -13.48 -7.48
N GLU A 141 3.28 -12.55 -7.74
CA GLU A 141 3.09 -11.12 -7.49
C GLU A 141 1.93 -10.55 -8.31
N ARG A 142 1.87 -10.85 -9.62
CA ARG A 142 0.76 -10.41 -10.49
C ARG A 142 -0.57 -11.03 -10.08
N GLU A 143 -0.59 -12.33 -9.77
CA GLU A 143 -1.79 -13.01 -9.26
C GLU A 143 -2.27 -12.37 -7.95
N THR A 144 -1.35 -12.11 -7.01
CA THR A 144 -1.63 -11.43 -5.74
C THR A 144 -2.17 -10.03 -5.97
N LEU A 145 -1.55 -9.26 -6.88
CA LEU A 145 -1.98 -7.91 -7.22
C LEU A 145 -3.39 -7.90 -7.81
N ILE A 146 -3.72 -8.82 -8.72
CA ILE A 146 -5.05 -8.97 -9.30
C ILE A 146 -6.08 -9.25 -8.19
N LEU A 147 -5.82 -10.22 -7.33
CA LEU A 147 -6.75 -10.60 -6.27
C LEU A 147 -6.99 -9.47 -5.27
N LEU A 148 -5.95 -8.72 -4.91
CA LEU A 148 -6.08 -7.55 -4.03
C LEU A 148 -6.85 -6.41 -4.72
N ALA A 149 -6.53 -6.11 -5.98
CA ALA A 149 -7.20 -5.06 -6.74
C ALA A 149 -8.69 -5.36 -6.94
N GLU A 150 -9.05 -6.61 -7.29
CA GLU A 150 -10.45 -7.04 -7.40
C GLU A 150 -11.19 -6.94 -6.07
N ALA A 151 -10.55 -7.33 -4.97
CA ALA A 151 -11.13 -7.23 -3.64
C ALA A 151 -11.36 -5.77 -3.24
N LEU A 152 -10.39 -4.88 -3.44
CA LEU A 152 -10.49 -3.45 -3.16
C LEU A 152 -11.56 -2.77 -4.03
N GLN A 153 -11.63 -3.13 -5.31
CA GLN A 153 -12.68 -2.66 -6.23
C GLN A 153 -14.07 -3.05 -5.75
N MET A 154 -14.26 -4.30 -5.33
CA MET A 154 -15.54 -4.78 -4.81
C MET A 154 -15.96 -4.11 -3.50
N LEU A 155 -15.00 -3.66 -2.71
CA LEU A 155 -15.22 -2.92 -1.46
C LEU A 155 -15.53 -1.44 -1.69
N GLY A 156 -15.21 -0.92 -2.87
CA GLY A 156 -15.30 0.50 -3.18
C GLY A 156 -14.18 1.32 -2.53
N ASP A 157 -13.09 0.68 -2.10
CA ASP A 157 -11.94 1.39 -1.52
C ASP A 157 -11.16 2.12 -2.61
N ARG A 158 -10.58 3.26 -2.25
CA ARG A 158 -9.69 3.99 -3.13
C ARG A 158 -8.33 3.31 -3.15
N PHE A 159 -7.85 2.94 -4.33
CA PHE A 159 -6.55 2.31 -4.46
C PHE A 159 -5.79 2.72 -5.71
N ALA A 160 -4.48 2.57 -5.64
CA ALA A 160 -3.55 2.77 -6.74
C ALA A 160 -2.52 1.63 -6.78
N ASN A 161 -2.04 1.30 -7.97
CA ASN A 161 -1.05 0.25 -8.19
C ASN A 161 0.14 0.83 -8.94
N TYR A 162 1.34 0.56 -8.44
CA TYR A 162 2.60 1.00 -9.06
C TYR A 162 3.60 -0.14 -9.06
N GLY A 163 4.33 -0.29 -10.16
CA GLY A 163 5.53 -1.10 -10.19
C GLY A 163 6.77 -0.26 -9.89
N PHE A 164 7.86 -0.87 -9.47
CA PHE A 164 9.14 -0.18 -9.30
C PHE A 164 10.31 -1.08 -9.69
N SER A 165 11.36 -0.45 -10.19
CA SER A 165 12.64 -1.07 -10.53
C SER A 165 13.71 0.01 -10.59
N GLY A 166 14.95 -0.32 -10.93
CA GLY A 166 15.98 0.66 -11.10
C GLY A 166 17.31 0.07 -11.55
N TRP A 167 18.16 0.95 -12.05
CA TRP A 167 19.56 0.66 -12.35
C TRP A 167 20.40 1.83 -11.91
N THR A 168 21.03 1.73 -10.77
CA THR A 168 21.75 2.79 -10.10
C THR A 168 20.86 3.95 -9.60
N ARG A 169 21.42 4.80 -8.76
CA ARG A 169 20.76 6.01 -8.23
C ARG A 169 20.30 7.02 -9.30
N LYS A 170 20.85 6.95 -10.51
CA LYS A 170 20.51 7.87 -11.61
C LYS A 170 19.32 7.41 -12.45
N ARG A 171 18.98 6.13 -12.34
CA ARG A 171 17.89 5.51 -13.09
C ARG A 171 17.02 4.68 -12.15
N CYS A 172 16.31 5.35 -11.26
CA CYS A 172 15.25 4.74 -10.49
C CYS A 172 13.94 4.93 -11.26
N GLU A 173 13.14 3.88 -11.33
CA GLU A 173 11.95 3.85 -12.20
C GLU A 173 10.73 3.42 -11.40
N VAL A 174 9.63 4.14 -11.60
CA VAL A 174 8.30 3.78 -11.09
C VAL A 174 7.36 3.67 -12.28
N TYR A 175 6.47 2.71 -12.22
CA TYR A 175 5.58 2.34 -13.31
C TYR A 175 4.13 2.48 -12.85
N PRO A 176 3.43 3.59 -13.19
CA PRO A 176 2.01 3.73 -12.90
C PRO A 176 1.21 2.65 -13.63
N ILE A 177 0.58 1.75 -12.87
CA ILE A 177 -0.29 0.69 -13.38
C ILE A 177 -1.74 1.16 -13.30
N LYS A 178 -2.13 1.73 -12.15
CA LYS A 178 -3.38 2.41 -11.90
C LYS A 178 -3.17 3.52 -10.89
N THR A 179 -3.53 4.73 -11.21
CA THR A 179 -3.48 5.87 -10.28
C THR A 179 -4.77 5.97 -9.46
N PHE A 180 -4.78 6.80 -8.41
CA PHE A 180 -6.00 7.02 -7.60
C PHE A 180 -7.14 7.66 -8.40
N THR A 181 -6.84 8.40 -9.46
CA THR A 181 -7.80 9.12 -10.29
C THR A 181 -8.36 8.29 -11.45
N GLU A 182 -7.69 7.18 -11.80
CA GLU A 182 -8.13 6.29 -12.87
C GLU A 182 -9.11 5.24 -12.35
N PRO A 183 -10.10 4.82 -13.18
CA PRO A 183 -10.92 3.66 -12.88
C PRO A 183 -10.11 2.36 -12.96
N TYR A 184 -10.58 1.32 -12.30
CA TYR A 184 -10.06 -0.04 -12.46
C TYR A 184 -10.77 -0.75 -13.60
N ASP A 185 -10.46 -0.34 -14.81
CA ASP A 185 -11.01 -0.84 -16.07
C ASP A 185 -10.09 -1.86 -16.77
N ASP A 186 -10.47 -2.29 -17.95
CA ASP A 186 -9.69 -3.26 -18.73
C ASP A 186 -8.32 -2.71 -19.12
N ALA A 187 -8.14 -1.40 -19.26
CA ALA A 187 -6.83 -0.80 -19.52
C ALA A 187 -5.90 -0.94 -18.31
N ALA A 188 -6.41 -0.70 -17.09
CA ALA A 188 -5.65 -0.92 -15.85
C ALA A 188 -5.31 -2.41 -15.65
N LYS A 189 -6.26 -3.31 -15.92
CA LYS A 189 -6.04 -4.77 -15.86
C LYS A 189 -5.00 -5.24 -16.88
N ALA A 190 -5.04 -4.72 -18.10
CA ALA A 190 -4.05 -5.01 -19.13
C ALA A 190 -2.63 -4.56 -18.72
N ARG A 191 -2.50 -3.42 -18.01
CA ARG A 191 -1.22 -2.99 -17.44
C ARG A 191 -0.72 -3.94 -16.34
N ILE A 192 -1.61 -4.49 -15.50
CA ILE A 192 -1.20 -5.54 -14.54
C ILE A 192 -0.67 -6.77 -15.27
N CYS A 193 -1.34 -7.19 -16.35
CA CYS A 193 -0.89 -8.32 -17.17
C CYS A 193 0.49 -8.05 -17.81
N GLY A 194 0.79 -6.81 -18.14
CA GLY A 194 2.05 -6.37 -18.75
C GLY A 194 3.22 -6.17 -17.79
N ILE A 195 3.06 -6.45 -16.50
CA ILE A 195 4.17 -6.39 -15.53
C ILE A 195 5.20 -7.45 -15.88
N THR A 196 6.45 -7.03 -16.09
CA THR A 196 7.56 -7.93 -16.41
C THR A 196 8.78 -7.59 -15.55
N PRO A 197 9.58 -8.60 -15.16
CA PRO A 197 10.82 -8.38 -14.42
C PRO A 197 11.80 -7.54 -15.26
N ARG A 198 12.47 -6.61 -14.59
CA ARG A 198 13.39 -5.65 -15.18
C ARG A 198 14.79 -5.75 -14.56
N ASP A 199 15.25 -4.70 -13.95
CA ASP A 199 16.62 -4.56 -13.47
C ASP A 199 16.74 -4.88 -11.96
N TYR A 200 17.17 -3.91 -11.16
CA TYR A 200 17.44 -4.03 -9.73
C TYR A 200 16.41 -3.26 -8.90
N THR A 201 16.60 -3.26 -7.57
CA THR A 201 15.65 -2.67 -6.62
C THR A 201 16.30 -1.66 -5.70
N ARG A 202 16.16 -0.35 -6.00
CA ARG A 202 16.46 0.72 -5.06
C ARG A 202 15.16 1.11 -4.33
N MET A 203 14.79 0.28 -3.37
CA MET A 203 13.47 0.31 -2.74
C MET A 203 13.20 1.60 -1.96
N GLY A 204 14.20 2.15 -1.27
CA GLY A 204 14.04 3.36 -0.44
C GLY A 204 13.53 4.56 -1.22
N VAL A 205 14.06 4.82 -2.44
CA VAL A 205 13.58 5.93 -3.28
C VAL A 205 12.17 5.70 -3.78
N ALA A 206 11.81 4.47 -4.16
CA ALA A 206 10.46 4.13 -4.59
C ALA A 206 9.44 4.34 -3.45
N ILE A 207 9.77 3.92 -2.23
CA ILE A 207 8.94 4.16 -1.04
C ILE A 207 8.76 5.66 -0.79
N ARG A 208 9.83 6.48 -0.85
CA ARG A 208 9.73 7.93 -0.66
C ARG A 208 8.82 8.58 -1.70
N HIS A 209 8.96 8.21 -2.98
CA HIS A 209 8.13 8.72 -4.06
C HIS A 209 6.66 8.35 -3.87
N LEU A 210 6.36 7.07 -3.68
CA LEU A 210 5.00 6.59 -3.53
C LEU A 210 4.35 7.05 -2.22
N SER A 211 5.12 7.18 -1.15
CA SER A 211 4.66 7.82 0.10
C SER A 211 4.28 9.29 -0.10
N HIS A 212 4.97 10.01 -0.97
CA HIS A 212 4.59 11.38 -1.31
C HIS A 212 3.24 11.41 -2.04
N ARG A 213 3.07 10.58 -3.08
CA ARG A 213 1.80 10.43 -3.81
C ARG A 213 0.62 9.99 -2.92
N LEU A 214 0.90 9.09 -1.96
CA LEU A 214 -0.13 8.63 -1.02
C LEU A 214 -0.47 9.69 0.04
N ALA A 215 0.51 10.48 0.47
CA ALA A 215 0.29 11.58 1.41
C ALA A 215 -0.63 12.67 0.88
N GLU A 216 -0.67 12.88 -0.45
CA GLU A 216 -1.56 13.82 -1.14
C GLU A 216 -3.04 13.43 -1.06
N GLN A 217 -3.35 12.15 -0.72
CA GLN A 217 -4.72 11.71 -0.58
C GLN A 217 -5.34 12.25 0.71
N THR A 218 -6.64 12.54 0.67
CA THR A 218 -7.38 13.11 1.80
C THR A 218 -7.87 12.06 2.79
N ASP A 219 -7.71 10.79 2.44
CA ASP A 219 -8.20 9.67 3.22
C ASP A 219 -7.52 9.59 4.60
N ARG A 220 -8.29 9.21 5.63
CA ARG A 220 -7.83 9.14 7.02
C ARG A 220 -6.78 8.05 7.23
N VAL A 221 -7.02 6.88 6.66
CA VAL A 221 -6.10 5.74 6.74
C VAL A 221 -5.38 5.60 5.42
N LYS A 222 -4.07 5.59 5.47
CA LYS A 222 -3.19 5.47 4.29
C LYS A 222 -2.35 4.21 4.44
N LEU A 223 -2.52 3.28 3.52
CA LEU A 223 -1.83 1.99 3.54
C LEU A 223 -0.92 1.85 2.32
N LEU A 224 0.35 1.62 2.54
CA LEU A 224 1.34 1.26 1.52
C LEU A 224 1.66 -0.23 1.65
N VAL A 225 1.28 -1.02 0.66
CA VAL A 225 1.54 -2.46 0.61
C VAL A 225 2.59 -2.75 -0.44
N THR A 226 3.72 -3.29 -0.02
CA THR A 226 4.80 -3.74 -0.91
C THR A 226 4.64 -5.22 -1.21
N LEU A 227 4.66 -5.57 -2.50
CA LEU A 227 4.80 -6.95 -3.00
C LEU A 227 6.22 -7.09 -3.52
N SER A 228 7.05 -7.95 -2.93
CA SER A 228 8.47 -8.08 -3.27
C SER A 228 9.01 -9.43 -2.80
N ASP A 229 10.13 -9.86 -3.35
CA ASP A 229 10.93 -10.98 -2.81
C ASP A 229 11.71 -10.60 -1.54
N GLY A 230 11.68 -9.32 -1.13
CA GLY A 230 12.08 -8.83 0.18
C GLY A 230 13.47 -8.18 0.26
N LYS A 231 14.32 -8.21 -0.76
CA LYS A 231 15.69 -7.69 -0.66
C LYS A 231 15.93 -6.44 -1.51
N PRO A 232 16.20 -5.27 -0.90
CA PRO A 232 16.69 -4.11 -1.65
C PRO A 232 18.13 -4.35 -2.13
N ASP A 233 18.31 -4.47 -3.44
CA ASP A 233 19.62 -4.65 -4.08
C ASP A 233 19.70 -3.83 -5.37
N ASP A 234 20.78 -3.05 -5.55
CA ASP A 234 21.02 -2.28 -6.75
C ASP A 234 22.42 -2.55 -7.29
N TYR A 235 22.61 -2.34 -8.59
CA TYR A 235 23.89 -2.51 -9.28
C TYR A 235 24.98 -1.59 -8.72
N ASP A 236 24.63 -0.43 -8.20
CA ASP A 236 25.55 0.50 -7.56
C ASP A 236 26.11 -0.15 -6.29
N HIS A 237 27.42 -0.39 -6.25
CA HIS A 237 28.12 -1.15 -5.21
C HIS A 237 27.84 -0.73 -3.77
N GLN A 238 27.34 0.49 -3.58
CA GLN A 238 27.02 1.01 -2.25
C GLN A 238 25.59 0.65 -1.80
N TYR A 239 24.69 0.27 -2.70
CA TYR A 239 23.30 -0.04 -2.35
C TYR A 239 23.05 -1.56 -2.28
N ARG A 240 23.87 -2.25 -1.50
CA ARG A 240 23.77 -3.69 -1.26
C ARG A 240 23.85 -4.01 0.22
N GLY A 241 23.24 -5.12 0.62
CA GLY A 241 23.26 -5.60 2.00
C GLY A 241 22.76 -4.51 2.97
N THR A 242 23.50 -4.27 4.03
CA THR A 242 23.11 -3.37 5.13
C THR A 242 22.73 -1.96 4.65
N TYR A 243 23.43 -1.41 3.66
CA TYR A 243 23.16 -0.05 3.19
C TYR A 243 21.73 0.05 2.57
N GLY A 244 21.39 -0.85 1.64
CA GLY A 244 20.07 -0.86 1.03
C GLY A 244 18.95 -1.13 2.03
N ILE A 245 19.21 -2.03 2.99
CA ILE A 245 18.27 -2.35 4.08
C ILE A 245 18.03 -1.12 4.95
N GLU A 246 19.07 -0.42 5.40
CA GLU A 246 18.92 0.74 6.29
C GLU A 246 18.32 1.96 5.59
N ASP A 247 18.63 2.22 4.30
CA ASP A 247 17.94 3.27 3.54
C ASP A 247 16.46 2.95 3.36
N THR A 248 16.12 1.69 3.06
CA THR A 248 14.74 1.24 2.95
C THR A 248 13.99 1.38 4.27
N ARG A 249 14.62 0.97 5.39
CA ARG A 249 14.07 1.12 6.74
C ARG A 249 13.83 2.59 7.08
N GLN A 250 14.78 3.46 6.74
CA GLN A 250 14.63 4.91 6.94
C GLN A 250 13.48 5.48 6.10
N ALA A 251 13.33 5.07 4.84
CA ALA A 251 12.20 5.48 3.99
C ALA A 251 10.84 5.03 4.55
N LEU A 252 10.77 3.83 5.12
CA LEU A 252 9.57 3.32 5.81
C LEU A 252 9.26 4.11 7.09
N PHE A 253 10.30 4.51 7.83
CA PHE A 253 10.14 5.39 8.98
C PHE A 253 9.61 6.78 8.58
N GLU A 254 10.16 7.37 7.52
CA GLU A 254 9.69 8.64 6.93
C GLU A 254 8.22 8.55 6.47
N ALA A 255 7.81 7.43 5.88
CA ALA A 255 6.42 7.17 5.50
C ALA A 255 5.51 7.13 6.74
N ARG A 256 5.95 6.46 7.81
CA ARG A 256 5.22 6.38 9.08
C ARG A 256 5.03 7.74 9.73
N LEU A 257 6.04 8.63 9.68
CA LEU A 257 5.92 10.01 10.16
C LEU A 257 4.86 10.83 9.38
N LYS A 258 4.56 10.43 8.14
CA LYS A 258 3.48 11.01 7.32
C LYS A 258 2.11 10.37 7.59
N GLY A 259 1.98 9.50 8.61
CA GLY A 259 0.75 8.79 8.92
C GLY A 259 0.43 7.64 7.96
N ILE A 260 1.44 7.12 7.24
CA ILE A 260 1.28 6.02 6.30
C ILE A 260 1.66 4.70 7.00
N HIS A 261 0.74 3.75 6.97
CA HIS A 261 1.00 2.39 7.45
C HIS A 261 1.62 1.57 6.33
N ALA A 262 2.87 1.17 6.52
CA ALA A 262 3.58 0.34 5.55
C ALA A 262 3.50 -1.13 5.94
N PHE A 263 3.22 -1.97 4.94
CA PHE A 263 3.16 -3.42 5.09
C PHE A 263 3.85 -4.12 3.92
N CYS A 264 4.45 -5.29 4.15
CA CYS A 264 5.06 -6.09 3.10
C CYS A 264 4.40 -7.46 2.99
N ILE A 265 4.10 -7.87 1.76
CA ILE A 265 3.78 -9.24 1.41
C ILE A 265 4.97 -9.77 0.60
N SER A 266 5.83 -10.55 1.24
CA SER A 266 6.94 -11.21 0.58
C SER A 266 6.45 -12.50 -0.08
N ILE A 267 6.81 -12.67 -1.34
CA ILE A 267 6.42 -13.88 -2.12
C ILE A 267 7.46 -15.00 -1.94
N ASP A 268 8.68 -14.66 -1.52
CA ASP A 268 9.75 -15.62 -1.29
C ASP A 268 10.11 -15.72 0.20
N GLU A 269 10.33 -16.97 0.67
CA GLU A 269 10.79 -17.25 2.02
C GLU A 269 12.27 -16.91 2.21
N THR A 270 13.08 -16.95 1.14
CA THR A 270 14.53 -16.73 1.22
C THR A 270 14.91 -15.26 1.50
N GLY A 271 14.03 -14.32 1.21
CA GLY A 271 14.19 -12.88 1.51
C GLY A 271 13.63 -12.45 2.86
N ALA A 272 13.04 -13.38 3.62
CA ALA A 272 12.22 -13.04 4.79
C ALA A 272 13.04 -12.61 6.02
N ASP A 273 14.33 -12.91 6.09
CA ASP A 273 15.16 -12.67 7.28
C ASP A 273 15.28 -11.18 7.64
N ASP A 274 15.30 -10.30 6.63
CA ASP A 274 15.43 -8.85 6.82
C ASP A 274 14.08 -8.15 7.07
N LEU A 275 12.94 -8.81 6.80
CA LEU A 275 11.61 -8.19 6.91
C LEU A 275 11.25 -7.72 8.33
N PRO A 276 11.57 -8.46 9.43
CA PRO A 276 11.32 -7.97 10.77
C PRO A 276 12.08 -6.67 11.08
N HIS A 277 13.29 -6.53 10.53
CA HIS A 277 14.11 -5.33 10.71
C HIS A 277 13.59 -4.15 9.88
N LEU A 278 13.14 -4.41 8.65
CA LEU A 278 12.60 -3.39 7.73
C LEU A 278 11.23 -2.87 8.18
N TYR A 279 10.28 -3.78 8.36
CA TYR A 279 8.87 -3.44 8.57
C TYR A 279 8.44 -3.52 10.04
N GLY A 280 9.27 -4.11 10.89
CA GLY A 280 8.93 -4.47 12.25
C GLY A 280 8.21 -5.84 12.31
N PRO A 281 8.12 -6.46 13.51
CA PRO A 281 7.71 -7.86 13.65
C PRO A 281 6.25 -8.16 13.26
N ALA A 282 5.45 -7.10 13.10
CA ALA A 282 4.02 -7.22 12.87
C ALA A 282 3.55 -6.78 11.45
N ASN A 283 4.39 -6.09 10.68
CA ASN A 283 3.98 -5.41 9.45
C ASN A 283 4.47 -6.10 8.18
N TYR A 284 4.63 -7.41 8.21
CA TYR A 284 4.92 -8.20 7.03
C TYR A 284 4.22 -9.56 7.09
N ALA A 285 4.07 -10.17 5.92
CA ALA A 285 3.63 -11.55 5.77
C ALA A 285 4.45 -12.23 4.68
N VAL A 286 4.80 -13.49 4.90
CA VAL A 286 5.43 -14.32 3.87
C VAL A 286 4.35 -15.19 3.21
N LEU A 287 4.29 -15.11 1.90
CA LEU A 287 3.30 -15.79 1.07
C LEU A 287 4.01 -16.80 0.17
N SER A 288 4.17 -18.01 0.64
CA SER A 288 4.73 -19.11 -0.16
C SER A 288 3.73 -19.68 -1.17
N ASP A 289 2.45 -19.35 -1.04
CA ASP A 289 1.36 -19.80 -1.89
C ASP A 289 0.24 -18.75 -1.90
N VAL A 290 -0.18 -18.35 -3.10
CA VAL A 290 -1.24 -17.35 -3.34
C VAL A 290 -2.56 -17.73 -2.65
N THR A 291 -2.83 -19.03 -2.48
CA THR A 291 -4.04 -19.51 -1.79
C THR A 291 -4.13 -19.07 -0.32
N LYS A 292 -3.00 -18.74 0.31
CA LYS A 292 -2.94 -18.25 1.70
C LYS A 292 -3.19 -16.74 1.82
N LEU A 293 -3.29 -16.03 0.71
CA LEU A 293 -3.45 -14.58 0.69
C LEU A 293 -4.61 -14.06 1.57
N PRO A 294 -5.82 -14.67 1.58
CA PRO A 294 -6.93 -14.17 2.40
C PRO A 294 -6.62 -14.14 3.90
N LEU A 295 -5.89 -15.14 4.39
CA LEU A 295 -5.49 -15.21 5.80
C LEU A 295 -4.48 -14.11 6.13
N LYS A 296 -3.50 -13.89 5.24
CA LYS A 296 -2.45 -12.88 5.42
C LYS A 296 -3.00 -11.47 5.35
N VAL A 297 -3.92 -11.22 4.43
CA VAL A 297 -4.62 -9.93 4.31
C VAL A 297 -5.46 -9.66 5.55
N SER A 298 -6.12 -10.68 6.11
CA SER A 298 -6.85 -10.57 7.39
C SER A 298 -5.95 -10.06 8.52
N ASP A 299 -4.76 -10.65 8.63
CA ASP A 299 -3.80 -10.28 9.67
C ASP A 299 -3.32 -8.82 9.53
N ILE A 300 -3.13 -8.35 8.29
CA ILE A 300 -2.76 -6.95 7.99
C ILE A 300 -3.85 -6.00 8.50
N TYR A 301 -5.09 -6.24 8.10
CA TYR A 301 -6.19 -5.34 8.45
C TYR A 301 -6.51 -5.32 9.95
N ARG A 302 -6.45 -6.48 10.61
CA ARG A 302 -6.65 -6.54 12.07
C ARG A 302 -5.65 -5.66 12.82
N LYS A 303 -4.39 -5.64 12.38
CA LYS A 303 -3.33 -4.82 12.97
C LYS A 303 -3.49 -3.32 12.70
N LEU A 304 -4.20 -2.94 11.64
CA LEU A 304 -4.45 -1.55 11.29
C LEU A 304 -5.67 -0.97 12.04
N THR A 305 -6.56 -1.83 12.52
CA THR A 305 -7.82 -1.43 13.19
C THR A 305 -7.79 -1.63 14.70
N SER A 306 -6.75 -2.29 15.23
CA SER A 306 -6.47 -2.40 16.68
C SER A 306 -5.59 -1.26 17.18
#